data_3c0459060d3b7cf506bf402fbc389815
#
_entry.id   3c0459060d3b7cf506bf402fbc389815
#
_cell.length_a   1.000
_cell.length_b   1.000
_cell.length_c   1.000
_cell.angle_alpha   90.00
_cell.angle_beta   90.00
_cell.angle_gamma   90.00
#
_symmetry.space_group_name_H-M   'P 1'
#
loop_
_entity.id
_entity.type
_entity.pdbx_description
1 polymer ?
#
loop_
_entity_poly.entity_id
_entity_poly.type
_entity_poly.pdbx_seq_one_letter_code
_entity_poly.pdbx_strand_id
1 'polypeptide(L)'
;MYRVFRLPANQAAKADLLLQDDLVSRQSVVVRDAKSLGIGGDDRYVLVEGIDAAIARASELLKDGGKALTGTEAERVYHSFRSQDEDAVSGMGMIFGP
;
A
#
# COMPACT_ATOMS: atom_id res chain seq x y z
N MET A 1 3.98 -9.72 8.52
CA MET A 1 3.87 -8.33 9.01
C MET A 1 3.59 -7.39 7.85
N TYR A 2 2.90 -6.30 8.12
CA TYR A 2 2.64 -5.30 7.10
C TYR A 2 2.83 -3.89 7.64
N ARG A 3 2.99 -2.92 6.73
CA ARG A 3 2.97 -1.50 7.05
C ARG A 3 2.36 -0.75 5.88
N VAL A 4 1.55 0.25 6.22
CA VAL A 4 0.94 1.14 5.24
C VAL A 4 1.61 2.49 5.33
N PHE A 5 1.94 3.06 4.17
CA PHE A 5 2.53 4.39 4.08
C PHE A 5 1.62 5.30 3.28
N ARG A 6 1.57 6.57 3.68
CA ARG A 6 0.86 7.61 2.95
C ARG A 6 1.87 8.56 2.34
N LEU A 7 1.76 8.80 1.04
CA LEU A 7 2.60 9.74 0.32
C LEU A 7 1.72 10.88 -0.19
N PRO A 8 2.03 12.14 0.18
CA PRO A 8 1.33 13.27 -0.42
C PRO A 8 1.46 13.25 -1.94
N ALA A 9 0.51 13.87 -2.63
CA ALA A 9 0.48 13.86 -4.10
C ALA A 9 1.80 14.31 -4.73
N ASN A 10 2.43 15.33 -4.15
CA ASN A 10 3.71 15.86 -4.65
C ASN A 10 4.91 14.97 -4.31
N GLN A 11 4.70 13.90 -3.55
CA GLN A 11 5.75 12.94 -3.19
C GLN A 11 5.41 11.53 -3.70
N ALA A 12 4.37 11.41 -4.52
CA ALA A 12 3.89 10.11 -4.98
C ALA A 12 4.95 9.29 -5.71
N ALA A 13 5.85 9.95 -6.42
CA ALA A 13 6.92 9.29 -7.14
C ALA A 13 7.89 8.54 -6.23
N LYS A 14 7.92 8.85 -4.94
CA LYS A 14 8.79 8.15 -3.99
C LYS A 14 8.43 6.68 -3.82
N ALA A 15 7.21 6.29 -4.19
CA ALA A 15 6.83 4.87 -4.20
C ALA A 15 7.78 4.05 -5.08
N ASP A 16 8.33 4.64 -6.13
CA ASP A 16 9.27 3.97 -7.01
C ASP A 16 10.55 3.55 -6.30
N LEU A 17 10.94 4.28 -5.25
CA LEU A 17 12.12 3.91 -4.45
C LEU A 17 11.96 2.52 -3.85
N LEU A 18 10.75 2.17 -3.45
CA LEU A 18 10.46 0.86 -2.88
C LEU A 18 10.56 -0.24 -3.94
N LEU A 19 10.04 0.05 -5.13
CA LEU A 19 10.04 -0.92 -6.23
C LEU A 19 11.44 -1.14 -6.80
N GLN A 20 12.35 -0.19 -6.62
CA GLN A 20 13.73 -0.27 -7.08
C GLN A 20 14.67 -0.84 -6.01
N ASP A 21 14.26 -0.89 -4.75
CA ASP A 21 15.08 -1.40 -3.68
C ASP A 21 15.12 -2.92 -3.73
N ASP A 22 16.33 -3.48 -3.66
CA ASP A 22 16.53 -4.92 -3.81
C ASP A 22 15.79 -5.73 -2.74
N LEU A 23 15.82 -5.28 -1.50
CA LEU A 23 15.16 -6.00 -0.40
C LEU A 23 13.64 -5.82 -0.44
N VAL A 24 13.17 -4.57 -0.56
CA VAL A 24 11.75 -4.26 -0.49
C VAL A 24 11.00 -4.80 -1.71
N SER A 25 11.60 -4.71 -2.90
CA SER A 25 10.95 -5.16 -4.13
C SER A 25 10.66 -6.67 -4.15
N ARG A 26 11.35 -7.44 -3.30
CA ARG A 26 11.11 -8.88 -3.18
C ARG A 26 9.92 -9.22 -2.29
N GLN A 27 9.37 -8.22 -1.62
CA GLN A 27 8.20 -8.39 -0.76
C GLN A 27 6.93 -8.08 -1.56
N SER A 28 5.78 -8.19 -0.91
CA SER A 28 4.53 -7.75 -1.52
C SER A 28 4.41 -6.24 -1.36
N VAL A 29 4.44 -5.51 -2.46
CA VAL A 29 4.31 -4.05 -2.48
C VAL A 29 3.14 -3.69 -3.39
N VAL A 30 2.12 -3.06 -2.82
CA VAL A 30 0.94 -2.63 -3.58
C VAL A 30 0.78 -1.13 -3.43
N VAL A 31 0.65 -0.42 -4.54
CA VAL A 31 0.49 1.03 -4.57
C VAL A 31 -0.89 1.36 -5.11
N ARG A 32 -1.64 2.20 -4.41
CA ARG A 32 -2.98 2.63 -4.83
C ARG A 32 -3.18 4.10 -4.52
N ASP A 33 -3.95 4.78 -5.37
CA ASP A 33 -4.40 6.14 -5.10
C ASP A 33 -5.48 6.13 -4.03
N ALA A 34 -5.58 7.23 -3.27
CA ALA A 34 -6.64 7.39 -2.28
C ALA A 34 -8.01 7.14 -2.90
N LYS A 35 -8.23 7.67 -4.09
CA LYS A 35 -9.49 7.53 -4.81
C LYS A 35 -9.84 6.06 -5.06
N SER A 36 -8.86 5.27 -5.48
CA SER A 36 -9.05 3.83 -5.71
C SER A 36 -9.43 3.08 -4.44
N LEU A 37 -8.96 3.56 -3.29
CA LEU A 37 -9.26 2.95 -2.00
C LEU A 37 -10.55 3.45 -1.37
N GLY A 38 -11.26 4.37 -2.05
CA GLY A 38 -12.46 4.98 -1.50
C GLY A 38 -12.16 6.00 -0.40
N ILE A 39 -10.95 6.51 -0.36
CA ILE A 39 -10.50 7.51 0.61
C ILE A 39 -10.42 8.86 -0.10
N GLY A 40 -10.87 9.93 0.56
CA GLY A 40 -10.81 11.26 -0.04
C GLY A 40 -9.38 11.78 -0.15
N GLY A 41 -9.17 12.70 -1.10
CA GLY A 41 -7.90 13.36 -1.28
C GLY A 41 -7.08 12.84 -2.44
N ASP A 42 -5.88 13.38 -2.59
CA ASP A 42 -4.98 13.08 -3.70
C ASP A 42 -3.76 12.27 -3.27
N ASP A 43 -3.74 11.79 -2.04
CA ASP A 43 -2.60 11.05 -1.52
C ASP A 43 -2.49 9.69 -2.18
N ARG A 44 -1.29 9.15 -2.16
CA ARG A 44 -1.04 7.78 -2.61
C ARG A 44 -0.70 6.92 -1.41
N TYR A 45 -1.19 5.69 -1.41
CA TYR A 45 -0.96 4.75 -0.32
C TYR A 45 -0.15 3.56 -0.82
N VAL A 46 0.75 3.09 0.03
CA VAL A 46 1.60 1.93 -0.28
C VAL A 46 1.45 0.92 0.85
N LEU A 47 1.14 -0.30 0.49
CA LEU A 47 1.08 -1.42 1.43
C LEU A 47 2.30 -2.31 1.18
N VAL A 48 3.13 -2.49 2.21
CA VAL A 48 4.26 -3.40 2.16
C VAL A 48 3.99 -4.55 3.12
N GLU A 49 4.00 -5.78 2.63
CA GLU A 49 3.86 -6.98 3.45
C GLU A 49 5.09 -7.85 3.27
N GLY A 50 5.71 -8.25 4.37
CA GLY A 50 6.91 -9.06 4.29
C GLY A 50 7.66 -9.11 5.61
N ILE A 51 8.95 -9.41 5.53
CA ILE A 51 9.82 -9.54 6.70
C ILE A 51 10.10 -8.18 7.36
N ASP A 52 10.39 -8.20 8.65
CA ASP A 52 10.61 -6.99 9.43
C ASP A 52 11.73 -6.10 8.85
N ALA A 53 12.81 -6.71 8.38
CA ALA A 53 13.92 -5.98 7.81
C ALA A 53 13.48 -5.17 6.57
N ALA A 54 12.60 -5.74 5.75
CA ALA A 54 12.10 -5.05 4.56
C ALA A 54 11.16 -3.91 4.94
N ILE A 55 10.33 -4.10 5.97
CA ILE A 55 9.45 -3.05 6.48
C ILE A 55 10.29 -1.88 7.01
N ALA A 56 11.33 -2.17 7.77
CA ALA A 56 12.24 -1.14 8.29
C ALA A 56 12.93 -0.39 7.15
N ARG A 57 13.35 -1.11 6.12
CA ARG A 57 13.99 -0.52 4.94
C ARG A 57 13.02 0.41 4.21
N ALA A 58 11.77 -0.03 4.03
CA ALA A 58 10.74 0.79 3.38
C ALA A 58 10.51 2.08 4.17
N SER A 59 10.44 1.99 5.51
CA SER A 59 10.28 3.17 6.37
C SER A 59 11.43 4.14 6.19
N GLU A 60 12.66 3.64 6.07
CA GLU A 60 13.84 4.47 5.87
C GLU A 60 13.80 5.16 4.51
N LEU A 61 13.41 4.45 3.46
CA LEU A 61 13.34 5.01 2.11
C LEU A 61 12.28 6.11 1.99
N LEU A 62 11.21 6.01 2.74
CA LEU A 62 10.09 6.96 2.66
C LEU A 62 10.07 8.00 3.77
N LYS A 63 11.08 8.05 4.63
CA LYS A 63 11.06 8.96 5.79
C LYS A 63 10.95 10.43 5.42
N ASP A 64 11.48 10.82 4.26
CA ASP A 64 11.44 12.21 3.80
C ASP A 64 10.26 12.41 2.84
N GLY A 65 9.08 12.59 3.37
CA GLY A 65 7.89 12.87 2.58
C GLY A 65 6.77 11.86 2.75
N GLY A 66 7.08 10.62 3.12
CA GLY A 66 6.08 9.63 3.42
C GLY A 66 5.79 9.55 4.90
N LYS A 67 4.61 9.05 5.24
CA LYS A 67 4.21 8.84 6.63
C LYS A 67 3.78 7.40 6.84
N ALA A 68 4.41 6.72 7.77
CA ALA A 68 3.98 5.39 8.19
C ALA A 68 2.71 5.54 9.03
N LEU A 69 1.65 4.85 8.63
CA LEU A 69 0.39 4.88 9.37
C LEU A 69 0.44 3.90 10.52
N THR A 70 -0.25 4.24 11.61
CA THR A 70 -0.30 3.41 12.80
C THR A 70 -1.73 3.33 13.32
N GLY A 71 -1.98 2.34 14.20
CA GLY A 71 -3.24 2.21 14.90
C GLY A 71 -4.44 2.03 13.98
N THR A 72 -5.53 2.67 14.34
CA THR A 72 -6.81 2.54 13.63
C THR A 72 -6.73 3.01 12.18
N GLU A 73 -5.97 4.05 11.92
CA GLU A 73 -5.80 4.57 10.56
C GLU A 73 -5.14 3.52 9.66
N ALA A 74 -4.07 2.90 10.15
CA ALA A 74 -3.37 1.85 9.41
C ALA A 74 -4.30 0.67 9.12
N GLU A 75 -5.07 0.24 10.10
CA GLU A 75 -6.01 -0.87 9.95
C GLU A 75 -7.08 -0.54 8.92
N ARG A 76 -7.62 0.66 8.96
CA ARG A 76 -8.66 1.09 8.03
C ARG A 76 -8.16 1.07 6.59
N VAL A 77 -6.97 1.60 6.36
CA VAL A 77 -6.40 1.64 5.02
C VAL A 77 -6.03 0.22 4.57
N TYR A 78 -5.49 -0.60 5.45
CA TYR A 78 -5.19 -1.98 5.16
C TYR A 78 -6.45 -2.74 4.70
N HIS A 79 -7.57 -2.54 5.40
CA HIS A 79 -8.84 -3.14 5.02
C HIS A 79 -9.30 -2.68 3.65
N SER A 80 -9.05 -1.41 3.30
CA SER A 80 -9.39 -0.90 1.98
C SER A 80 -8.60 -1.61 0.88
N PHE A 81 -7.32 -1.88 1.11
CA PHE A 81 -6.51 -2.66 0.17
C PHE A 81 -7.07 -4.07 0.01
N ARG A 82 -7.39 -4.72 1.11
CA ARG A 82 -7.92 -6.09 1.10
C ARG A 82 -9.29 -6.16 0.44
N SER A 83 -10.13 -5.19 0.69
CA SER A 83 -11.47 -5.13 0.13
C SER A 83 -11.43 -5.07 -1.39
N GLN A 84 -10.47 -4.34 -1.96
CA GLN A 84 -10.29 -4.29 -3.40
C GLN A 84 -9.91 -5.64 -3.98
N ASP A 85 -9.00 -6.35 -3.33
CA ASP A 85 -8.60 -7.68 -3.76
C ASP A 85 -9.77 -8.65 -3.71
N GLU A 86 -10.56 -8.60 -2.65
CA GLU A 86 -11.74 -9.43 -2.49
C GLU A 86 -12.80 -9.13 -3.54
N ASP A 87 -13.02 -7.85 -3.83
CA ASP A 87 -13.97 -7.43 -4.85
C ASP A 87 -13.55 -7.93 -6.23
N ALA A 88 -12.25 -7.87 -6.53
CA ALA A 88 -11.73 -8.38 -7.79
C ALA A 88 -11.97 -9.89 -7.92
N VAL A 89 -11.71 -10.64 -6.85
CA VAL A 89 -11.94 -12.08 -6.83
C VAL A 89 -13.42 -12.38 -6.95
N SER A 90 -14.26 -11.67 -6.22
CA SER A 90 -15.71 -11.83 -6.29
C SER A 90 -16.23 -11.53 -7.69
N GLY A 91 -15.71 -10.49 -8.34
CA GLY A 91 -16.07 -10.14 -9.70
C GLY A 91 -15.73 -11.28 -10.67
N MET A 92 -14.57 -11.87 -10.53
CA MET A 92 -14.18 -13.03 -11.35
C MET A 92 -15.10 -14.22 -11.10
N GLY A 93 -15.44 -14.47 -9.84
CA GLY A 93 -16.37 -15.53 -9.48
C GLY A 93 -17.75 -15.34 -10.11
N MET A 94 -18.23 -14.11 -10.15
CA MET A 94 -19.50 -13.79 -10.77
C MET A 94 -19.47 -13.99 -12.29
N ILE A 95 -18.32 -13.77 -12.92
CA ILE A 95 -18.16 -13.96 -14.37
C ILE A 95 -18.16 -15.45 -14.71
N PHE A 96 -17.49 -16.26 -13.90
CA PHE A 96 -17.33 -17.69 -14.17
C PHE A 96 -18.30 -18.56 -13.39
N GLY A 97 -18.96 -18.02 -12.38
CA GLY A 97 -19.93 -18.74 -11.57
C GLY A 97 -21.27 -18.90 -12.26
N PRO A 98 -22.07 -19.76 -11.74
CA PRO A 98 -23.44 -19.93 -12.22
C PRO A 98 -24.30 -18.73 -11.95
#